data_1a0ef12cb3c9ed4c80297ac28d8cdb1a
#
_entry.id   1a0ef12cb3c9ed4c80297ac28d8cdb1a
#
_cell.length_a   1.000
_cell.length_b   1.000
_cell.length_c   1.000
_cell.angle_alpha   90.00
_cell.angle_beta   90.00
_cell.angle_gamma   90.00
#
_symmetry.space_group_name_H-M   'P 1'
#
loop_
_entity.id
_entity.type
_entity.pdbx_description
1 polymer ?
#
loop_
_entity_poly.entity_id
_entity_poly.type
_entity_poly.pdbx_seq_one_letter_code
_entity_poly.pdbx_strand_id
1 'polypeptide(L)'
;MKIKFKKKRLLANLFLGIVWIGLGIFNILEDYNLRWSDYGYLVIGILYIGHYLYDFKNQYLTIENGIIRKNAFYGFRKKINLNDINWIKKFAGDYTLKTELKELKINTELIDKESLIELNKILAELNLPSEKTPFAKLGV
;
A
#
# COMPACT_ATOMS: atom_id res chain seq x y z
N MET A 1 -3.75 5.51 -13.18
CA MET A 1 -4.68 5.47 -12.04
C MET A 1 -3.94 5.04 -10.79
N LYS A 2 -4.25 5.62 -9.63
CA LYS A 2 -3.66 5.23 -8.34
C LYS A 2 -4.71 4.62 -7.42
N ILE A 3 -4.43 3.44 -6.90
CA ILE A 3 -5.23 2.77 -5.87
C ILE A 3 -4.74 3.24 -4.50
N LYS A 4 -5.60 3.95 -3.79
CA LYS A 4 -5.25 4.68 -2.58
C LYS A 4 -5.23 3.78 -1.34
N PHE A 5 -4.36 4.10 -0.40
CA PHE A 5 -4.44 3.56 0.95
C PHE A 5 -5.67 4.06 1.70
N LYS A 6 -6.15 3.30 2.67
CA LYS A 6 -7.11 3.80 3.67
C LYS A 6 -6.54 5.02 4.40
N LYS A 7 -7.31 6.10 4.48
CA LYS A 7 -6.91 7.35 5.17
C LYS A 7 -6.44 7.11 6.60
N LYS A 8 -7.13 6.25 7.36
CA LYS A 8 -6.77 5.92 8.75
C LYS A 8 -5.34 5.37 8.86
N ARG A 9 -4.92 4.56 7.90
CA ARG A 9 -3.57 3.99 7.87
C ARG A 9 -2.50 5.05 7.62
N LEU A 10 -2.73 5.92 6.63
CA LEU A 10 -1.81 7.02 6.34
C LEU A 10 -1.68 7.97 7.54
N LEU A 11 -2.80 8.35 8.14
CA LEU A 11 -2.84 9.23 9.29
C LEU A 11 -2.17 8.63 10.54
N ALA A 12 -2.19 7.30 10.69
CA ALA A 12 -1.50 6.64 11.80
C ALA A 12 0.02 6.89 11.77
N ASN A 13 0.66 6.79 10.61
CA ASN A 13 2.09 7.07 10.46
C ASN A 13 2.39 8.55 10.71
N LEU A 14 1.54 9.46 10.22
CA LEU A 14 1.69 10.88 10.47
C LEU A 14 1.57 11.20 11.98
N PHE A 15 0.57 10.64 12.64
CA PHE A 15 0.34 10.84 14.07
C PHE A 15 1.53 10.33 14.90
N LEU A 16 2.01 9.11 14.62
CA LEU A 16 3.19 8.56 15.28
C LEU A 16 4.43 9.43 15.05
N GLY A 17 4.63 9.92 13.84
CA GLY A 17 5.73 10.83 13.55
C GLY A 17 5.68 12.11 14.37
N ILE A 18 4.51 12.72 14.51
CA ILE A 18 4.31 13.94 15.31
C ILE A 18 4.57 13.65 16.80
N VAL A 19 4.07 12.51 17.33
CA VAL A 19 4.31 12.12 18.73
C VAL A 19 5.80 11.93 19.02
N TRP A 20 6.52 11.23 18.15
CA TRP A 20 7.96 11.01 18.32
C TRP A 20 8.76 12.30 18.23
N ILE A 21 8.42 13.21 17.33
CA ILE A 21 9.06 14.52 17.25
C ILE A 21 8.77 15.33 18.51
N GLY A 22 7.52 15.34 18.98
CA GLY A 22 7.15 16.03 20.23
C GLY A 22 7.94 15.54 21.43
N LEU A 23 8.07 14.21 21.59
CA LEU A 23 8.88 13.61 22.65
C LEU A 23 10.36 13.96 22.51
N GLY A 24 10.89 13.98 21.29
CA GLY A 24 12.27 14.37 21.03
C GLY A 24 12.56 15.82 21.39
N ILE A 25 11.68 16.73 21.03
CA ILE A 25 11.79 18.17 21.38
C ILE A 25 11.70 18.33 22.90
N PHE A 26 10.73 17.66 23.54
CA PHE A 26 10.54 17.72 24.98
C PHE A 26 11.80 17.27 25.73
N ASN A 27 12.39 16.13 25.35
CA ASN A 27 13.65 15.64 25.94
C ASN A 27 14.79 16.64 25.76
N ILE A 28 14.94 17.24 24.59
CA ILE A 28 16.01 18.21 24.32
C ILE A 28 15.86 19.49 25.17
N LEU A 29 14.64 19.90 25.47
CA LEU A 29 14.36 21.09 26.26
C LEU A 29 14.54 20.87 27.77
N GLU A 30 14.33 19.64 28.27
CA GLU A 30 14.46 19.32 29.70
C GLU A 30 15.87 18.90 30.11
N ASP A 31 16.65 18.33 29.21
CA ASP A 31 17.95 17.75 29.52
C ASP A 31 19.10 18.75 29.24
N TYR A 32 19.73 19.24 30.29
CA TYR A 32 20.94 20.12 30.18
C TYR A 32 22.18 19.38 29.65
N ASN A 33 22.17 18.03 29.65
CA ASN A 33 23.27 17.19 29.16
C ASN A 33 22.77 16.29 28.00
N LEU A 34 22.64 16.87 26.82
CA LEU A 34 22.22 16.19 25.61
C LEU A 34 23.11 14.98 25.30
N ARG A 35 22.49 13.80 25.23
CA ARG A 35 23.11 12.55 24.80
C ARG A 35 22.74 12.25 23.36
N TRP A 36 23.53 11.44 22.70
CA TRP A 36 23.21 10.93 21.36
C TRP A 36 21.81 10.26 21.26
N SER A 37 21.42 9.58 22.35
CA SER A 37 20.11 8.93 22.43
C SER A 37 18.92 9.89 22.34
N ASP A 38 19.10 11.14 22.74
CA ASP A 38 18.01 12.13 22.79
C ASP A 38 17.57 12.57 21.40
N TYR A 39 18.49 12.52 20.45
CA TYR A 39 18.19 12.73 19.04
C TYR A 39 17.50 11.54 18.36
N GLY A 40 17.53 10.34 18.96
CA GLY A 40 16.92 9.12 18.43
C GLY A 40 15.41 9.28 18.21
N TYR A 41 14.73 9.95 19.12
CA TYR A 41 13.30 10.22 19.01
C TYR A 41 12.97 11.09 17.79
N LEU A 42 13.78 12.11 17.51
CA LEU A 42 13.63 12.97 16.34
C LEU A 42 13.85 12.19 15.05
N VAL A 43 14.88 11.33 15.01
CA VAL A 43 15.16 10.49 13.83
C VAL A 43 13.99 9.55 13.55
N ILE A 44 13.45 8.88 14.57
CA ILE A 44 12.29 8.01 14.43
C ILE A 44 11.08 8.80 13.90
N GLY A 45 10.81 9.97 14.47
CA GLY A 45 9.72 10.83 14.02
C GLY A 45 9.86 11.26 12.55
N ILE A 46 11.05 11.65 12.13
CA ILE A 46 11.35 12.01 10.74
C ILE A 46 11.14 10.81 9.81
N LEU A 47 11.54 9.60 10.20
CA LEU A 47 11.31 8.38 9.41
C LEU A 47 9.83 8.07 9.24
N TYR A 48 9.00 8.22 10.28
CA TYR A 48 7.56 8.03 10.19
C TYR A 48 6.89 9.07 9.26
N ILE A 49 7.30 10.34 9.36
CA ILE A 49 6.79 11.40 8.47
C ILE A 49 7.25 11.16 7.03
N GLY A 50 8.51 10.78 6.83
CA GLY A 50 9.04 10.43 5.51
C GLY A 50 8.28 9.26 4.89
N HIS A 51 7.97 8.21 5.67
CA HIS A 51 7.15 7.09 5.24
C HIS A 51 5.72 7.53 4.86
N TYR A 52 5.10 8.37 5.69
CA TYR A 52 3.80 8.94 5.39
C TYR A 52 3.80 9.71 4.05
N LEU A 53 4.76 10.61 3.84
CA LEU A 53 4.87 11.39 2.61
C LEU A 53 5.10 10.51 1.38
N TYR A 54 5.93 9.49 1.52
CA TYR A 54 6.17 8.53 0.45
C TYR A 54 4.90 7.76 0.07
N ASP A 55 4.18 7.21 1.06
CA ASP A 55 2.94 6.48 0.84
C ASP A 55 1.82 7.38 0.31
N PHE A 56 1.76 8.63 0.78
CA PHE A 56 0.81 9.62 0.30
C PHE A 56 1.04 9.94 -1.19
N LYS A 57 2.29 10.08 -1.62
CA LYS A 57 2.65 10.37 -3.01
C LYS A 57 2.46 9.17 -3.94
N ASN A 58 2.95 8.00 -3.52
CA ASN A 58 3.00 6.80 -4.37
C ASN A 58 1.74 5.94 -4.29
N GLN A 59 0.99 6.03 -3.18
CA GLN A 59 -0.19 5.20 -2.91
C GLN A 59 0.13 3.69 -2.90
N TYR A 60 -0.87 2.83 -2.76
CA TYR A 60 -0.67 1.39 -2.61
C TYR A 60 -0.32 0.69 -3.92
N LEU A 61 -1.09 0.98 -4.98
CA LEU A 61 -0.84 0.46 -6.33
C LEU A 61 -0.94 1.61 -7.34
N THR A 62 -0.17 1.50 -8.41
CA THR A 62 -0.30 2.36 -9.59
C THR A 62 -0.61 1.49 -10.79
N ILE A 63 -1.64 1.84 -11.54
CA ILE A 63 -2.06 1.17 -12.78
C ILE A 63 -1.89 2.16 -13.92
N GLU A 64 -0.92 1.90 -14.79
CA GLU A 64 -0.60 2.73 -15.94
C GLU A 64 -0.23 1.85 -17.13
N ASN A 65 -0.75 2.16 -18.31
CA ASN A 65 -0.47 1.44 -19.56
C ASN A 65 -0.63 -0.09 -19.46
N GLY A 66 -1.67 -0.55 -18.77
CA GLY A 66 -1.91 -1.97 -18.56
C GLY A 66 -0.97 -2.66 -17.57
N ILE A 67 -0.14 -1.92 -16.85
CA ILE A 67 0.79 -2.47 -15.86
C ILE A 67 0.33 -2.08 -14.46
N ILE A 68 0.17 -3.08 -13.58
CA ILE A 68 0.00 -2.89 -12.14
C ILE A 68 1.37 -2.88 -11.50
N ARG A 69 1.66 -1.80 -10.76
CA ARG A 69 2.88 -1.65 -9.97
C ARG A 69 2.53 -1.46 -8.50
N LYS A 70 3.14 -2.26 -7.65
CA LYS A 70 2.96 -2.16 -6.20
C LYS A 70 3.97 -1.18 -5.60
N ASN A 71 3.55 -0.45 -4.56
CA ASN A 71 4.41 0.43 -3.78
C ASN A 71 5.64 -0.34 -3.28
N ALA A 72 6.81 0.30 -3.33
CA ALA A 72 8.10 -0.34 -3.04
C ALA A 72 8.17 -0.92 -1.62
N PHE A 73 7.63 -0.25 -0.62
CA PHE A 73 7.63 -0.72 0.78
C PHE A 73 6.76 -1.96 1.01
N TYR A 74 5.79 -2.21 0.12
CA TYR A 74 4.82 -3.32 0.27
C TYR A 74 5.03 -4.46 -0.72
N GLY A 75 5.98 -4.35 -1.63
CA GLY A 75 6.17 -5.37 -2.66
C GLY A 75 7.45 -5.26 -3.47
N PHE A 76 8.48 -4.59 -2.98
CA PHE A 76 9.77 -4.47 -3.67
C PHE A 76 9.64 -4.10 -5.15
N ARG A 77 8.78 -3.12 -5.46
CA ARG A 77 8.47 -2.66 -6.84
C ARG A 77 7.96 -3.77 -7.77
N LYS A 78 7.32 -4.80 -7.23
CA LYS A 78 6.68 -5.82 -8.06
C LYS A 78 5.71 -5.18 -9.04
N LYS A 79 5.83 -5.59 -10.29
CA LYS A 79 4.96 -5.15 -11.38
C LYS A 79 4.55 -6.34 -12.23
N ILE A 80 3.31 -6.35 -12.69
CA ILE A 80 2.78 -7.31 -13.64
C ILE A 80 1.93 -6.60 -14.69
N ASN A 81 1.88 -7.18 -15.89
CA ASN A 81 1.01 -6.71 -16.94
C ASN A 81 -0.39 -7.32 -16.75
N LEU A 82 -1.44 -6.52 -16.89
CA LEU A 82 -2.82 -6.96 -16.79
C LEU A 82 -3.15 -8.06 -17.80
N ASN A 83 -2.61 -7.95 -19.01
CA ASN A 83 -2.85 -8.91 -20.08
C ASN A 83 -2.19 -10.29 -19.84
N ASP A 84 -1.16 -10.35 -18.98
CA ASP A 84 -0.47 -11.59 -18.65
C ASP A 84 -1.13 -12.33 -17.49
N ILE A 85 -2.11 -11.71 -16.83
CA ILE A 85 -2.81 -12.33 -15.71
C ILE A 85 -3.69 -13.47 -16.23
N ASN A 86 -3.40 -14.67 -15.76
CA ASN A 86 -4.15 -15.88 -16.14
C ASN A 86 -4.96 -16.46 -14.98
N TRP A 87 -4.75 -16.00 -13.74
CA TRP A 87 -5.50 -16.43 -12.57
C TRP A 87 -5.55 -15.35 -11.50
N ILE A 88 -6.75 -15.15 -10.93
CA ILE A 88 -6.98 -14.29 -9.76
C ILE A 88 -7.53 -15.15 -8.64
N LYS A 89 -6.78 -15.29 -7.55
CA LYS A 89 -7.26 -15.95 -6.33
C LYS A 89 -7.68 -14.90 -5.30
N LYS A 90 -8.78 -15.17 -4.61
CA LYS A 90 -9.22 -14.38 -3.45
C LYS A 90 -9.18 -15.27 -2.22
N PHE A 91 -8.42 -14.86 -1.22
CA PHE A 91 -8.31 -15.59 0.04
C PHE A 91 -8.09 -14.62 1.21
N ALA A 92 -8.92 -14.74 2.26
CA ALA A 92 -8.80 -13.97 3.51
C ALA A 92 -8.60 -12.45 3.32
N GLY A 93 -9.33 -11.84 2.36
CA GLY A 93 -9.22 -10.40 2.08
C GLY A 93 -8.06 -10.02 1.15
N ASP A 94 -7.26 -10.98 0.68
CA ASP A 94 -6.18 -10.76 -0.25
C ASP A 94 -6.55 -11.22 -1.66
N TYR A 95 -6.09 -10.48 -2.67
CA TYR A 95 -6.08 -10.94 -4.05
C TYR A 95 -4.66 -11.36 -4.43
N THR A 96 -4.53 -12.53 -5.04
CA THR A 96 -3.28 -12.99 -5.64
C THR A 96 -3.47 -13.04 -7.16
N LEU A 97 -2.83 -12.11 -7.86
CA LEU A 97 -2.82 -12.06 -9.32
C LEU A 97 -1.66 -12.91 -9.81
N LYS A 98 -1.93 -13.92 -10.63
CA LYS A 98 -0.92 -14.84 -11.16
C LYS A 98 -0.75 -14.67 -12.65
N THR A 99 0.50 -14.67 -13.07
CA THR A 99 0.93 -14.85 -14.46
C THR A 99 1.70 -16.16 -14.58
N GLU A 100 2.18 -16.52 -15.74
CA GLU A 100 3.03 -17.72 -15.90
C GLU A 100 4.33 -17.66 -15.10
N LEU A 101 4.90 -16.44 -14.95
CA LEU A 101 6.24 -16.25 -14.37
C LEU A 101 6.23 -15.57 -13.00
N LYS A 102 5.15 -14.87 -12.65
CA LYS A 102 5.11 -13.99 -11.48
C LYS A 102 3.76 -14.05 -10.77
N GLU A 103 3.80 -13.70 -9.49
CA GLU A 103 2.57 -13.43 -8.75
C GLU A 103 2.67 -12.10 -7.99
N LEU A 104 1.55 -11.40 -7.90
CA LEU A 104 1.38 -10.17 -7.16
C LEU A 104 0.27 -10.33 -6.13
N LYS A 105 0.63 -10.30 -4.85
CA LYS A 105 -0.33 -10.33 -3.76
C LYS A 105 -0.78 -8.91 -3.40
N ILE A 106 -2.08 -8.69 -3.33
CA ILE A 106 -2.72 -7.41 -3.00
C ILE A 106 -3.55 -7.61 -1.73
N ASN A 107 -3.20 -6.88 -0.67
CA ASN A 107 -4.00 -6.88 0.54
C ASN A 107 -5.10 -5.81 0.41
N THR A 108 -6.35 -6.25 0.28
CA THR A 108 -7.49 -5.35 0.08
C THR A 108 -7.87 -4.57 1.33
N GLU A 109 -7.45 -5.03 2.51
CA GLU A 109 -7.69 -4.31 3.77
C GLU A 109 -6.93 -2.99 3.85
N LEU A 110 -5.84 -2.85 3.08
CA LEU A 110 -5.06 -1.62 3.02
C LEU A 110 -5.65 -0.58 2.08
N ILE A 111 -6.58 -0.98 1.21
CA ILE A 111 -7.12 -0.17 0.13
C ILE A 111 -8.35 0.61 0.62
N ASP A 112 -8.43 1.86 0.20
CA ASP A 112 -9.63 2.68 0.36
C ASP A 112 -10.83 2.08 -0.40
N LYS A 113 -12.05 2.27 0.12
CA LYS A 113 -13.26 1.63 -0.41
C LYS A 113 -13.53 1.97 -1.88
N GLU A 114 -13.41 3.25 -2.24
CA GLU A 114 -13.64 3.69 -3.62
C GLU A 114 -12.59 3.10 -4.57
N SER A 115 -11.33 3.15 -4.17
CA SER A 115 -10.22 2.56 -4.93
C SER A 115 -10.33 1.05 -5.07
N LEU A 116 -10.90 0.35 -4.07
CA LEU A 116 -11.16 -1.09 -4.16
C LEU A 116 -12.24 -1.41 -5.19
N ILE A 117 -13.30 -0.60 -5.27
CA ILE A 117 -14.35 -0.76 -6.29
C ILE A 117 -13.75 -0.57 -7.69
N GLU A 118 -12.93 0.44 -7.89
CA GLU A 118 -12.25 0.68 -9.16
C GLU A 118 -11.30 -0.48 -9.54
N LEU A 119 -10.54 -0.98 -8.57
CA LEU A 119 -9.67 -2.15 -8.78
C LEU A 119 -10.48 -3.38 -9.18
N ASN A 120 -11.58 -3.66 -8.47
CA ASN A 120 -12.45 -4.80 -8.77
C ASN A 120 -13.05 -4.70 -10.18
N LYS A 121 -13.42 -3.51 -10.62
CA LYS A 121 -13.93 -3.27 -11.97
C LYS A 121 -12.88 -3.62 -13.03
N ILE A 122 -11.64 -3.14 -12.86
CA ILE A 122 -10.53 -3.44 -13.78
C ILE A 122 -10.25 -4.95 -13.83
N LEU A 123 -10.23 -5.61 -12.66
CA LEU A 123 -9.96 -7.05 -12.60
C LEU A 123 -11.11 -7.89 -13.22
N ALA A 124 -12.35 -7.41 -13.11
CA ALA A 124 -13.50 -8.05 -13.75
C ALA A 124 -13.49 -7.90 -15.27
N GLU A 125 -12.89 -6.83 -15.80
CA GLU A 125 -12.78 -6.59 -17.24
C GLU A 125 -11.75 -7.51 -17.95
N LEU A 126 -10.92 -8.25 -17.19
CA LEU A 126 -9.91 -9.16 -17.75
C LEU A 126 -10.49 -10.41 -18.44
N ASN A 127 -11.81 -10.64 -18.35
CA ASN A 127 -12.51 -11.75 -19.03
C ASN A 127 -11.87 -13.14 -18.82
N LEU A 128 -11.40 -13.41 -17.61
CA LEU A 128 -10.86 -14.73 -17.26
C LEU A 128 -11.99 -15.77 -17.12
N PRO A 129 -11.69 -17.06 -17.36
CA PRO A 129 -12.65 -18.15 -17.10
C PRO A 129 -13.16 -18.12 -15.66
N SER A 130 -14.42 -18.47 -15.43
CA SER A 130 -15.07 -18.41 -14.11
C SER A 130 -14.32 -19.16 -13.00
N GLU A 131 -13.63 -20.23 -13.36
CA GLU A 131 -12.79 -21.04 -12.46
C GLU A 131 -11.50 -20.32 -12.01
N LYS A 132 -11.08 -19.31 -12.77
CA LYS A 132 -9.81 -18.60 -12.59
C LYS A 132 -9.96 -17.18 -12.06
N THR A 133 -11.17 -16.75 -11.74
CA THR A 133 -11.42 -15.40 -11.22
C THR A 133 -12.61 -15.37 -10.26
N PRO A 134 -12.50 -14.63 -9.13
CA PRO A 134 -13.64 -14.39 -8.24
C PRO A 134 -14.62 -13.34 -8.80
N PHE A 135 -14.30 -12.73 -9.95
CA PHE A 135 -15.05 -11.65 -10.60
C PHE A 135 -15.82 -12.15 -11.83
N ALA A 136 -15.94 -13.46 -12.04
CA ALA A 136 -16.73 -13.99 -13.13
C ALA A 136 -18.14 -13.40 -13.07
N LYS A 137 -18.58 -12.74 -14.13
CA LYS A 137 -19.99 -12.40 -14.30
C LYS A 137 -20.74 -13.71 -14.25
N LEU A 138 -21.60 -13.89 -13.25
CA LEU A 138 -22.58 -14.96 -13.25
C LEU A 138 -23.32 -14.78 -14.60
N GLY A 139 -23.07 -15.72 -15.50
CA GLY A 139 -23.63 -15.65 -16.83
C GLY A 139 -25.16 -15.53 -16.73
N VAL A 140 -25.66 -14.51 -17.39
CA VAL A 140 -27.09 -14.41 -17.69
C VAL A 140 -27.42 -15.43 -18.76
#